data_f381102e4c723713dd2362c9989e120f
#
_entry.id   f381102e4c723713dd2362c9989e120f
#
_cell.length_a   1.000
_cell.length_b   1.000
_cell.length_c   1.000
_cell.angle_alpha   90.00
_cell.angle_beta   90.00
_cell.angle_gamma   90.00
#
_symmetry.space_group_name_H-M   'P 1'
#
loop_
_entity.id
_entity.type
_entity.pdbx_description
1 polymer ?
#
loop_
_entity_poly.entity_id
_entity_poly.type
_entity_poly.pdbx_seq_one_letter_code
_entity_poly.pdbx_strand_id
1 'polypeptide(L)'
;MEFKELIAKRRSVRKFTDREVPREVVDRILAEALSAPSARNTRTTRFLVVDDPVLVARMAEMRDYGSAFLKGAPLAVLVLGDTSASDLWRENAAISATVLQLACVDEGLASCWVHVNG
;
A
#
# COMPACT_ATOMS: atom_id res chain seq x y z
N MET A 1 6.94 -8.64 15.70
CA MET A 1 8.00 -9.27 14.86
C MET A 1 9.22 -8.38 14.85
N GLU A 2 10.39 -8.96 14.98
CA GLU A 2 11.63 -8.20 14.93
C GLU A 2 11.85 -7.54 13.58
N PHE A 3 12.47 -6.38 13.58
CA PHE A 3 12.71 -5.61 12.34
C PHE A 3 13.46 -6.42 11.29
N LYS A 4 14.48 -7.15 11.70
CA LYS A 4 15.25 -8.00 10.76
C LYS A 4 14.39 -9.05 10.09
N GLU A 5 13.42 -9.60 10.83
CA GLU A 5 12.48 -10.58 10.28
C GLU A 5 11.53 -9.93 9.26
N LEU A 6 11.06 -8.71 9.54
CA LEU A 6 10.22 -7.96 8.61
C LEU A 6 10.94 -7.75 7.29
N ILE A 7 12.17 -7.28 7.34
CA ILE A 7 12.98 -7.02 6.15
C ILE A 7 13.21 -8.32 5.36
N ALA A 8 13.49 -9.41 6.06
CA ALA A 8 13.74 -10.69 5.41
C ALA A 8 12.49 -11.30 4.77
N LYS A 9 11.33 -11.10 5.38
CA LYS A 9 10.07 -11.71 4.92
C LYS A 9 9.34 -10.91 3.86
N ARG A 10 9.54 -9.58 3.82
CA ARG A 10 8.83 -8.76 2.84
C ARG A 10 9.19 -9.21 1.42
N ARG A 11 8.20 -9.49 0.64
CA ARG A 11 8.32 -9.83 -0.78
C ARG A 11 7.15 -9.25 -1.55
N SER A 12 7.32 -9.01 -2.82
CA SER A 12 6.22 -8.71 -3.72
C SER A 12 5.47 -9.99 -4.01
N VAL A 13 4.25 -10.08 -3.52
CA VAL A 13 3.38 -11.25 -3.68
C VAL A 13 2.24 -10.87 -4.60
N ARG A 14 2.01 -11.66 -5.64
CA ARG A 14 1.03 -11.38 -6.68
C ARG A 14 -0.11 -12.40 -6.75
N LYS A 15 -0.17 -13.30 -5.78
CA LYS A 15 -1.24 -14.28 -5.68
C LYS A 15 -1.77 -14.26 -4.26
N PHE A 16 -3.03 -13.92 -4.10
CA PHE A 16 -3.66 -13.70 -2.80
C PHE A 16 -4.83 -14.67 -2.61
N THR A 17 -5.21 -14.86 -1.34
CA THR A 17 -6.47 -15.51 -1.02
C THR A 17 -7.61 -14.49 -1.11
N ASP A 18 -8.86 -14.98 -1.13
CA ASP A 18 -10.04 -14.11 -1.13
C ASP A 18 -10.47 -13.70 0.28
N ARG A 19 -9.67 -14.04 1.28
CA ARG A 19 -9.96 -13.77 2.68
C ARG A 19 -9.97 -12.27 2.94
N GLU A 20 -11.05 -11.76 3.54
CA GLU A 20 -11.17 -10.37 3.89
C GLU A 20 -10.13 -9.96 4.94
N VAL A 21 -9.62 -8.73 4.81
CA VAL A 21 -8.75 -8.14 5.82
C VAL A 21 -9.63 -7.38 6.81
N PRO A 22 -9.59 -7.73 8.11
CA PRO A 22 -10.41 -7.03 9.12
C PRO A 22 -10.12 -5.53 9.14
N ARG A 23 -11.13 -4.73 9.37
CA ARG A 23 -11.02 -3.27 9.36
C ARG A 23 -10.00 -2.77 10.37
N GLU A 24 -9.95 -3.36 11.56
CA GLU A 24 -8.99 -2.97 12.59
C GLU A 24 -7.55 -3.24 12.18
N VAL A 25 -7.31 -4.28 11.37
CA VAL A 25 -5.98 -4.56 10.82
C VAL A 25 -5.60 -3.49 9.81
N VAL A 26 -6.53 -3.13 8.92
CA VAL A 26 -6.33 -2.05 7.94
C VAL A 26 -6.00 -0.75 8.64
N ASP A 27 -6.77 -0.41 9.68
CA ASP A 27 -6.57 0.84 10.43
C ASP A 27 -5.19 0.90 11.08
N ARG A 28 -4.70 -0.21 11.65
CA ARG A 28 -3.36 -0.27 12.24
C ARG A 28 -2.26 -0.08 11.19
N ILE A 29 -2.41 -0.77 10.06
CA ILE A 29 -1.44 -0.69 8.96
C ILE A 29 -1.35 0.75 8.43
N LEU A 30 -2.48 1.39 8.21
CA LEU A 30 -2.52 2.75 7.71
C LEU A 30 -1.95 3.75 8.72
N ALA A 31 -2.25 3.57 10.01
CA ALA A 31 -1.69 4.43 11.06
C ALA A 31 -0.17 4.35 11.09
N GLU A 32 0.38 3.16 10.98
CA GLU A 32 1.83 2.95 10.95
C GLU A 32 2.45 3.59 9.70
N ALA A 33 1.82 3.41 8.54
CA ALA A 33 2.29 4.01 7.29
C ALA A 33 2.24 5.54 7.33
N LEU A 34 1.23 6.12 7.97
CA LEU A 34 1.11 7.57 8.13
C LEU A 34 2.13 8.15 9.11
N SER A 35 2.73 7.31 9.97
CA SER A 35 3.77 7.76 10.88
C SER A 35 5.15 7.83 10.23
N ALA A 36 5.28 7.41 8.97
CA ALA A 36 6.53 7.48 8.24
C ALA A 36 7.01 8.94 8.09
N PRO A 37 8.33 9.15 8.02
CA PRO A 37 8.84 10.52 7.86
C PRO A 37 8.46 11.10 6.50
N SER A 38 8.35 12.42 6.44
CA SER A 38 8.11 13.16 5.22
C SER A 38 9.00 14.40 5.18
N ALA A 39 9.29 14.88 3.97
CA ALA A 39 10.13 16.06 3.80
C ALA A 39 9.52 17.25 4.55
N ARG A 40 10.30 17.85 5.45
CA ARG A 40 9.89 18.99 6.29
C ARG A 40 8.60 18.72 7.08
N ASN A 41 8.30 17.45 7.34
CA ASN A 41 7.06 17.03 8.02
C ASN A 41 5.80 17.54 7.31
N THR A 42 5.83 17.60 5.99
CA THR A 42 4.71 18.12 5.19
C THR A 42 3.54 17.15 5.10
N ARG A 43 3.76 15.86 5.37
CA ARG A 43 2.72 14.83 5.45
C ARG A 43 1.79 14.83 4.24
N THR A 44 2.39 14.77 3.05
CA THR A 44 1.66 14.87 1.78
C THR A 44 0.93 13.59 1.39
N THR A 45 1.19 12.47 2.07
CA THR A 45 0.62 11.17 1.68
C THR A 45 -0.79 11.00 2.24
N ARG A 46 -1.67 10.49 1.38
CA ARG A 46 -3.05 10.10 1.73
C ARG A 46 -3.28 8.69 1.22
N PHE A 47 -4.17 7.97 1.87
CA PHE A 47 -4.55 6.62 1.46
C PHE A 47 -6.03 6.55 1.16
N LEU A 48 -6.37 5.84 0.10
CA LEU A 48 -7.75 5.49 -0.21
C LEU A 48 -7.84 3.97 -0.25
N VAL A 49 -8.62 3.41 0.67
CA VAL A 49 -8.83 1.97 0.78
C VAL A 49 -9.96 1.56 -0.17
N VAL A 50 -9.70 0.54 -0.98
CA VAL A 50 -10.69 -0.02 -1.90
C VAL A 50 -10.86 -1.49 -1.55
N ASP A 51 -12.03 -1.85 -1.02
CA ASP A 51 -12.37 -3.22 -0.63
C ASP A 51 -13.60 -3.78 -1.36
N ASP A 52 -14.19 -2.99 -2.25
CA ASP A 52 -15.27 -3.46 -3.13
C ASP A 52 -14.66 -4.36 -4.22
N PRO A 53 -15.08 -5.65 -4.31
CA PRO A 53 -14.50 -6.58 -5.26
C PRO A 53 -14.60 -6.12 -6.72
N VAL A 54 -15.68 -5.44 -7.08
CA VAL A 54 -15.88 -4.93 -8.44
C VAL A 54 -14.86 -3.83 -8.75
N LEU A 55 -14.66 -2.91 -7.81
CA LEU A 55 -13.69 -1.82 -7.99
C LEU A 55 -12.26 -2.33 -8.02
N VAL A 56 -11.90 -3.26 -7.13
CA VAL A 56 -10.56 -3.86 -7.13
C VAL A 56 -10.30 -4.57 -8.47
N ALA A 57 -11.28 -5.31 -8.98
CA ALA A 57 -11.15 -5.98 -10.27
C ALA A 57 -10.97 -4.99 -11.42
N ARG A 58 -11.65 -3.85 -11.37
CA ARG A 58 -11.47 -2.80 -12.37
C ARG A 58 -10.10 -2.15 -12.28
N MET A 59 -9.54 -2.01 -11.08
CA MET A 59 -8.19 -1.48 -10.90
C MET A 59 -7.13 -2.36 -11.57
N ALA A 60 -7.41 -3.65 -11.75
CA ALA A 60 -6.51 -4.55 -12.45
C ALA A 60 -6.30 -4.16 -13.92
N GLU A 61 -7.20 -3.37 -14.48
CA GLU A 61 -7.16 -2.92 -15.88
C GLU A 61 -6.44 -1.58 -16.05
N MET A 62 -5.96 -0.96 -14.98
CA MET A 62 -5.39 0.39 -15.06
C MET A 62 -4.06 0.46 -15.80
N ARG A 63 -3.38 -0.66 -15.99
CA ARG A 63 -2.15 -0.75 -16.75
C ARG A 63 -2.24 -1.90 -17.73
N ASP A 64 -1.55 -1.76 -18.87
CA ASP A 64 -1.46 -2.84 -19.84
C ASP A 64 -0.69 -4.03 -19.27
N TYR A 65 0.30 -3.76 -18.41
CA TYR A 65 1.13 -4.79 -17.78
C TYR A 65 1.32 -4.47 -16.30
N GLY A 66 1.38 -5.52 -15.49
CA GLY A 66 1.80 -5.41 -14.10
C GLY A 66 0.70 -5.16 -13.08
N SER A 67 -0.56 -4.98 -13.51
CA SER A 67 -1.67 -4.76 -12.58
C SER A 67 -2.72 -5.87 -12.56
N ALA A 68 -2.64 -6.82 -13.48
CA ALA A 68 -3.66 -7.86 -13.64
C ALA A 68 -3.87 -8.71 -12.37
N PHE A 69 -2.84 -8.90 -11.57
CA PHE A 69 -2.92 -9.69 -10.33
C PHE A 69 -3.89 -9.09 -9.29
N LEU A 70 -4.24 -7.81 -9.43
CA LEU A 70 -5.22 -7.16 -8.53
C LEU A 70 -6.58 -7.85 -8.53
N LYS A 71 -6.94 -8.56 -9.61
CA LYS A 71 -8.20 -9.31 -9.65
C LYS A 71 -8.34 -10.31 -8.52
N GLY A 72 -7.22 -10.83 -8.01
CA GLY A 72 -7.22 -11.81 -6.93
C GLY A 72 -7.05 -11.20 -5.54
N ALA A 73 -6.93 -9.89 -5.42
CA ALA A 73 -6.72 -9.25 -4.13
C ALA A 73 -8.05 -8.87 -3.48
N PRO A 74 -8.22 -9.12 -2.17
CA PRO A 74 -9.42 -8.71 -1.45
C PRO A 74 -9.42 -7.23 -1.11
N LEU A 75 -8.28 -6.57 -1.22
CA LEU A 75 -8.10 -5.19 -0.80
C LEU A 75 -7.02 -4.52 -1.65
N ALA A 76 -7.27 -3.27 -2.01
CA ALA A 76 -6.27 -2.41 -2.63
C ALA A 76 -6.21 -1.09 -1.87
N VAL A 77 -5.03 -0.49 -1.84
CA VAL A 77 -4.82 0.82 -1.22
C VAL A 77 -4.19 1.74 -2.26
N LEU A 78 -4.88 2.82 -2.58
CA LEU A 78 -4.31 3.89 -3.40
C LEU A 78 -3.45 4.78 -2.52
N VAL A 79 -2.22 4.99 -2.93
CA VAL A 79 -1.29 5.88 -2.24
C VAL A 79 -1.25 7.19 -3.01
N LEU A 80 -1.75 8.23 -2.39
CA LEU A 80 -1.96 9.53 -3.02
C LEU A 80 -0.99 10.56 -2.43
N GLY A 81 -0.58 11.52 -3.25
CA GLY A 81 0.29 12.61 -2.80
C GLY A 81 -0.35 13.97 -3.02
N ASP A 82 -0.31 14.80 -2.00
CA ASP A 82 -0.74 16.21 -2.10
C ASP A 82 0.37 17.01 -2.76
N THR A 83 0.18 17.34 -4.03
CA THR A 83 1.19 18.05 -4.83
C THR A 83 1.33 19.52 -4.45
N SER A 84 0.37 20.08 -3.72
CA SER A 84 0.39 21.49 -3.34
C SER A 84 1.23 21.74 -2.09
N ALA A 85 1.41 20.74 -1.24
CA ALA A 85 2.12 20.92 0.04
C ALA A 85 3.62 20.69 -0.05
N SER A 86 4.08 19.90 -1.03
CA SER A 86 5.50 19.63 -1.24
C SER A 86 5.74 19.09 -2.65
N ASP A 87 6.84 19.50 -3.27
CA ASP A 87 7.29 18.92 -4.53
C ASP A 87 7.93 17.54 -4.34
N LEU A 88 8.21 17.16 -3.09
CA LEU A 88 8.73 15.83 -2.73
C LEU A 88 7.64 14.84 -2.37
N TRP A 89 6.42 15.06 -2.86
CA TRP A 89 5.28 14.19 -2.56
C TRP A 89 5.48 12.75 -3.04
N ARG A 90 6.21 12.54 -4.14
CA ARG A 90 6.49 11.19 -4.63
C ARG A 90 7.40 10.43 -3.67
N GLU A 91 8.46 11.08 -3.21
CA GLU A 91 9.39 10.49 -2.25
C GLU A 91 8.69 10.19 -0.94
N ASN A 92 7.87 11.13 -0.44
CA ASN A 92 7.07 10.93 0.76
C ASN A 92 6.13 9.73 0.61
N ALA A 93 5.47 9.63 -0.53
CA ALA A 93 4.54 8.53 -0.81
C ALA A 93 5.27 7.18 -0.87
N ALA A 94 6.45 7.14 -1.49
CA ALA A 94 7.25 5.92 -1.59
C ALA A 94 7.72 5.44 -0.22
N ILE A 95 8.15 6.36 0.65
CA ILE A 95 8.56 6.03 2.02
C ILE A 95 7.37 5.44 2.78
N SER A 96 6.23 6.11 2.73
CA SER A 96 5.02 5.68 3.43
C SER A 96 4.52 4.33 2.91
N ALA A 97 4.57 4.12 1.60
CA ALA A 97 4.18 2.85 0.98
C ALA A 97 5.10 1.70 1.41
N THR A 98 6.39 1.97 1.57
CA THR A 98 7.35 0.96 2.06
C THR A 98 7.03 0.57 3.50
N VAL A 99 6.75 1.54 4.36
CA VAL A 99 6.33 1.27 5.75
C VAL A 99 5.03 0.47 5.76
N LEU A 100 4.09 0.80 4.88
CA LEU A 100 2.83 0.05 4.74
C LEU A 100 3.10 -1.43 4.41
N GLN A 101 4.01 -1.70 3.48
CA GLN A 101 4.36 -3.08 3.13
C GLN A 101 4.97 -3.84 4.31
N LEU A 102 5.84 -3.19 5.08
CA LEU A 102 6.42 -3.80 6.27
C LEU A 102 5.35 -4.05 7.34
N ALA A 103 4.44 -3.11 7.52
CA ALA A 103 3.31 -3.26 8.44
C ALA A 103 2.42 -4.44 8.05
N CYS A 104 2.20 -4.65 6.75
CA CYS A 104 1.46 -5.82 6.26
C CYS A 104 2.12 -7.11 6.70
N VAL A 105 3.44 -7.23 6.55
CA VAL A 105 4.18 -8.42 6.96
C VAL A 105 4.01 -8.67 8.45
N ASP A 106 4.08 -7.61 9.26
CA ASP A 106 3.92 -7.71 10.71
C ASP A 106 2.52 -8.21 11.10
N GLU A 107 1.51 -7.92 10.28
CA GLU A 107 0.13 -8.39 10.49
C GLU A 107 -0.16 -9.74 9.81
N GLY A 108 0.85 -10.38 9.24
CA GLY A 108 0.67 -11.67 8.56
C GLY A 108 0.10 -11.56 7.16
N LEU A 109 0.17 -10.38 6.55
CA LEU A 109 -0.37 -10.13 5.22
C LEU A 109 0.76 -10.01 4.19
N ALA A 110 0.40 -10.23 2.93
CA ALA A 110 1.28 -10.00 1.79
C ALA A 110 0.81 -8.80 0.98
N SER A 111 1.71 -8.22 0.22
CA SER A 111 1.40 -7.05 -0.59
C SER A 111 2.27 -7.00 -1.84
N CYS A 112 1.87 -6.15 -2.78
CA CYS A 112 2.68 -5.84 -3.94
C CYS A 112 2.41 -4.40 -4.39
N TRP A 113 3.47 -3.69 -4.68
CA TRP A 113 3.39 -2.34 -5.24
C TRP A 113 2.97 -2.41 -6.71
N VAL A 114 2.02 -1.57 -7.09
CA VAL A 114 1.68 -1.33 -8.49
C VAL A 114 1.99 0.14 -8.79
N HIS A 115 2.94 0.36 -9.66
CA HIS A 115 3.36 1.72 -10.01
C HIS A 115 2.41 2.28 -11.08
N VAL A 116 1.78 3.43 -10.78
CA VAL A 116 0.78 4.04 -11.66
C VAL A 116 1.16 5.44 -12.13
N ASN A 117 2.09 6.10 -11.46
CA ASN A 117 2.51 7.45 -11.80
C ASN A 117 3.75 7.39 -12.70
N GLY A 118 3.63 7.96 -13.84
CA GLY A 118 4.69 7.95 -14.86
C GLY A 118 4.41 6.94 -15.95
#